data_2fcf1fa283eb0219f579cc089aabbe99
#
_entry.id   2fcf1fa283eb0219f579cc089aabbe99
#
_cell.length_a   1.000
_cell.length_b   1.000
_cell.length_c   1.000
_cell.angle_alpha   90.00
_cell.angle_beta   90.00
_cell.angle_gamma   90.00
#
_symmetry.space_group_name_H-M   'P 1'
#
loop_
_entity.id
_entity.type
_entity.pdbx_description
1 polymer ?
#
loop_
_entity_poly.entity_id
_entity_poly.type
_entity_poly.pdbx_seq_one_letter_code
_entity_poly.pdbx_strand_id
1 'polypeptide(L)' 'MPIPLRSDFNASELRALARKTKDGPQARRLLALAAIYDGGTRTAAARIGGVTLQIVRDWVVKFNAQGPE' A
#
# COMPACT_ATOMS: atom_id res chain seq x y z
N MET A 1 -13.71 11.09 -5.10
CA MET A 1 -13.25 10.70 -3.77
C MET A 1 -12.29 9.51 -3.87
N PRO A 2 -11.22 9.50 -3.09
CA PRO A 2 -10.33 8.35 -3.09
C PRO A 2 -11.06 7.10 -2.59
N ILE A 3 -10.72 5.96 -3.18
CA ILE A 3 -11.28 4.68 -2.76
C ILE A 3 -10.64 4.29 -1.43
N PRO A 4 -11.41 4.00 -0.37
CA PRO A 4 -10.82 3.57 0.89
C PRO A 4 -10.23 2.17 0.76
N LEU A 5 -9.22 1.87 1.58
CA LEU A 5 -8.64 0.54 1.64
C LEU A 5 -9.59 -0.41 2.38
N ARG A 6 -9.50 -1.69 2.04
CA ARG A 6 -10.31 -2.73 2.68
C ARG A 6 -10.07 -2.75 4.19
N SER A 7 -11.12 -3.02 4.95
CA SER A 7 -11.10 -2.87 6.41
C SER A 7 -10.56 -4.09 7.17
N ASP A 8 -10.31 -5.20 6.49
CA ASP A 8 -9.82 -6.43 7.13
C ASP A 8 -8.30 -6.49 7.28
N PHE A 9 -7.60 -5.41 6.91
CA PHE A 9 -6.17 -5.25 7.13
C PHE A 9 -5.90 -3.92 7.83
N ASN A 10 -4.68 -3.73 8.30
CA ASN A 10 -4.24 -2.47 8.91
C ASN A 10 -2.76 -2.22 8.61
N ALA A 11 -2.26 -1.04 8.99
CA ALA A 11 -0.89 -0.65 8.72
C ALA A 11 0.13 -1.59 9.35
N SER A 12 -0.11 -2.02 10.58
CA SER A 12 0.81 -2.94 11.28
C SER A 12 0.96 -4.26 10.55
N GLU A 13 -0.15 -4.81 10.06
CA GLU A 13 -0.12 -6.07 9.31
C GLU A 13 0.68 -5.93 8.02
N LEU A 14 0.47 -4.84 7.28
CA LEU A 14 1.20 -4.62 6.03
C LEU A 14 2.68 -4.39 6.27
N ARG A 15 3.04 -3.68 7.34
CA ARG A 15 4.45 -3.49 7.69
C ARG A 15 5.12 -4.80 8.08
N ALA A 16 4.40 -5.68 8.78
CA ALA A 16 4.92 -7.01 9.12
C ALA A 16 5.17 -7.83 7.86
N LEU A 17 4.24 -7.79 6.92
CA LEU A 17 4.41 -8.48 5.63
C LEU A 17 5.59 -7.91 4.85
N ALA A 18 5.75 -6.58 4.85
CA ALA A 18 6.87 -5.93 4.17
C ALA A 18 8.22 -6.39 4.73
N ARG A 19 8.30 -6.59 6.05
CA ARG A 19 9.53 -7.07 6.68
C ARG A 19 9.84 -8.52 6.33
N LYS A 20 8.82 -9.32 6.05
CA LYS A 20 8.99 -10.74 5.73
C LYS A 20 9.30 -11.01 4.27
N THR A 21 8.89 -10.11 3.37
CA THR A 21 9.12 -10.33 1.95
C THR A 21 10.57 -10.04 1.57
N LYS A 22 11.10 -10.83 0.65
CA LYS A 22 12.44 -10.62 0.08
C LYS A 22 12.38 -9.82 -1.22
N ASP A 23 11.19 -9.55 -1.71
CA ASP A 23 10.97 -8.79 -2.94
C ASP A 23 10.93 -7.30 -2.60
N GLY A 24 11.96 -6.54 -2.99
CA GLY A 24 12.04 -5.11 -2.72
C GLY A 24 10.84 -4.31 -3.25
N PRO A 25 10.44 -4.46 -4.51
CA PRO A 25 9.25 -3.79 -5.03
C PRO A 25 7.99 -4.13 -4.25
N GLN A 26 7.80 -5.37 -3.85
CA GLN A 26 6.65 -5.78 -3.04
C GLN A 26 6.68 -5.13 -1.66
N ALA A 27 7.85 -5.07 -1.04
CA ALA A 27 8.00 -4.41 0.26
C ALA A 27 7.61 -2.92 0.18
N ARG A 28 8.08 -2.23 -0.85
CA ARG A 28 7.74 -0.80 -1.05
C ARG A 28 6.25 -0.60 -1.27
N ARG A 29 5.61 -1.47 -2.03
CA ARG A 29 4.17 -1.44 -2.25
C ARG A 29 3.40 -1.59 -0.94
N LEU A 30 3.78 -2.56 -0.12
CA LEU A 30 3.15 -2.80 1.17
C LEU A 30 3.33 -1.60 2.12
N LEU A 31 4.52 -1.00 2.15
CA LEU A 31 4.79 0.18 2.97
C LEU A 31 3.98 1.39 2.50
N ALA A 32 3.82 1.56 1.19
CA ALA A 32 2.99 2.64 0.64
C ALA A 32 1.53 2.49 1.07
N LEU A 33 0.99 1.28 0.97
CA LEU A 33 -0.38 1.00 1.41
C LEU A 33 -0.54 1.19 2.92
N ALA A 34 0.47 0.80 3.71
CA ALA A 34 0.45 1.02 5.16
C ALA A 34 0.36 2.51 5.49
N ALA A 35 1.08 3.36 4.76
CA ALA A 35 1.01 4.81 4.96
C ALA A 35 -0.40 5.36 4.70
N ILE A 36 -1.12 4.80 3.73
CA ILE A 36 -2.51 5.20 3.46
C ILE A 36 -3.41 4.79 4.62
N TYR A 37 -3.23 3.60 5.20
CA TYR A 37 -3.99 3.19 6.39
C TYR A 37 -3.77 4.14 7.57
N ASP A 38 -2.57 4.70 7.68
CA ASP A 38 -2.25 5.67 8.74
C ASP A 38 -2.83 7.06 8.47
N GLY A 39 -3.60 7.23 7.42
CA GLY A 39 -4.18 8.52 7.06
C GLY A 39 -3.33 9.35 6.12
N GLY A 40 -2.25 8.78 5.59
CA GLY A 40 -1.40 9.46 4.63
C GLY A 40 -2.08 9.65 3.27
N THR A 41 -1.58 10.62 2.51
CA THR A 41 -2.11 10.89 1.18
C THR A 41 -1.56 9.88 0.16
N ARG A 42 -2.25 9.76 -0.99
CA ARG A 42 -1.76 8.96 -2.10
C ARG A 42 -0.42 9.50 -2.64
N THR A 43 -0.23 10.82 -2.56
CA THR A 43 1.04 11.44 -2.95
C THR A 43 2.18 10.99 -2.03
N ALA A 44 1.95 10.96 -0.72
CA ALA A 44 2.94 10.45 0.23
C ALA A 44 3.24 8.96 -0.04
N ALA A 45 2.21 8.16 -0.30
CA ALA A 45 2.38 6.76 -0.65
C ALA A 45 3.21 6.58 -1.92
N ALA A 46 3.00 7.42 -2.92
CA ALA A 46 3.78 7.38 -4.15
C ALA A 46 5.26 7.63 -3.89
N ARG A 47 5.58 8.54 -2.99
CA ARG A 47 6.98 8.81 -2.60
C ARG A 47 7.60 7.60 -1.90
N ILE A 48 6.87 6.99 -0.98
CA ILE A 48 7.34 5.80 -0.25
C ILE A 48 7.59 4.66 -1.22
N GLY A 49 6.67 4.45 -2.17
CA GLY A 49 6.80 3.39 -3.17
C GLY A 49 7.78 3.70 -4.30
N GLY A 50 8.18 4.96 -4.45
CA GLY A 50 9.04 5.38 -5.56
C GLY A 50 8.34 5.28 -6.91
N VAL A 51 7.05 5.57 -6.96
CA VAL A 51 6.20 5.40 -8.15
C VAL A 51 5.32 6.62 -8.37
N THR A 52 4.56 6.60 -9.46
CA THR A 52 3.60 7.67 -9.76
C THR A 52 2.31 7.49 -8.97
N LEU A 53 1.54 8.56 -8.89
CA LEU A 53 0.22 8.54 -8.24
C LEU A 53 -0.72 7.52 -8.93
N GLN A 54 -0.64 7.40 -10.25
CA GLN A 54 -1.47 6.45 -10.99
C GLN A 54 -1.17 5.01 -10.57
N ILE A 55 0.10 4.68 -10.37
CA ILE A 55 0.49 3.34 -9.92
C ILE A 55 -0.04 3.08 -8.51
N VAL A 56 -0.01 4.07 -7.62
CA VAL A 56 -0.58 3.93 -6.27
C VAL A 56 -2.08 3.64 -6.34
N ARG A 57 -2.81 4.33 -7.22
CA ARG A 57 -4.24 4.08 -7.42
C ARG A 57 -4.49 2.64 -7.90
N ASP A 58 -3.67 2.15 -8.83
CA ASP A 58 -3.76 0.77 -9.29
C ASP A 58 -3.50 -0.22 -8.15
N TRP A 59 -2.53 0.08 -7.29
CA TRP A 59 -2.22 -0.73 -6.12
C TRP A 59 -3.42 -0.82 -5.17
N VAL A 60 -4.09 0.33 -4.92
CA VAL A 60 -5.27 0.35 -4.05
C VAL A 60 -6.38 -0.53 -4.62
N VAL A 61 -6.65 -0.41 -5.91
CA VAL A 61 -7.69 -1.22 -6.56
C VAL A 61 -7.37 -2.72 -6.45
N LYS A 62 -6.14 -3.10 -6.79
CA LYS A 62 -5.73 -4.51 -6.72
C LYS A 62 -5.73 -5.04 -5.29
N PHE A 63 -5.26 -4.25 -4.34
CA PHE A 63 -5.25 -4.64 -2.93
C PHE A 63 -6.67 -4.88 -2.42
N ASN A 64 -7.62 -3.99 -2.76
CA ASN A 64 -9.01 -4.16 -2.35
C ASN A 64 -9.66 -5.40 -2.96
N ALA A 65 -9.21 -5.80 -4.15
CA ALA A 65 -9.76 -6.98 -4.84
C ALA A 65 -9.10 -8.28 -4.39
N GLN A 66 -7.79 -8.29 -4.18
CA GLN A 66 -7.00 -9.52 -4.04
C GLN A 66 -6.22 -9.61 -2.72
N GLY A 67 -6.16 -8.53 -1.95
CA GLY A 67 -5.34 -8.49 -0.74
C GLY A 67 -3.87 -8.19 -1.05
N PRO A 68 -2.97 -8.44 -0.08
CA PRO A 68 -1.57 -7.97 -0.16
C PRO A 68 -0.65 -8.79 -1.09
N GLU A 69 -1.14 -9.67 -1.85
CA GLU A 69 -0.33 -10.49 -2.77
C GLU A 69 0.17 -9.74 -3.98
#